data_91d1203913e5113db8b6a00ec35a6acc
#
_entry.id   91d1203913e5113db8b6a00ec35a6acc
#
_cell.length_a   1.000
_cell.length_b   1.000
_cell.length_c   1.000
_cell.angle_alpha   90.00
_cell.angle_beta   90.00
_cell.angle_gamma   90.00
#
_symmetry.space_group_name_H-M   'P 1'
#
loop_
_entity.id
_entity.type
_entity.pdbx_description
1 polymer ?
#
loop_
_entity_poly.entity_id
_entity_poly.type
_entity_poly.pdbx_seq_one_letter_code
_entity_poly.pdbx_strand_id
1 'polypeptide(L)'
;MPKLSCLHWLAQTKQILGEALLYFTNHVVNHIPSHFVRIGFYRVYLQFEIGSNSAIFMEAWFDARKNFKIGNHSVINQKCRLDNRGGITIGENVSISSEVCILTADHDLQSSDFTGRTRPVIIEDYVFIGTRATILAGVTLGKGSAVAAGAVVTKSVPPFTIVAGVPAKPIGMRPTDLKYLINYRRLFW
;
A
#
# COMPACT_ATOMS: atom_id res chain seq x y z
N MET A 1 -37.97 -18.94 -10.82
CA MET A 1 -37.30 -18.64 -9.53
C MET A 1 -36.00 -19.42 -9.20
N PRO A 2 -35.49 -20.40 -9.97
CA PRO A 2 -34.22 -21.08 -9.64
C PRO A 2 -32.93 -20.34 -10.05
N LYS A 3 -33.00 -19.36 -10.98
CA LYS A 3 -31.80 -18.67 -11.48
C LYS A 3 -31.16 -17.68 -10.49
N LEU A 4 -31.92 -17.09 -9.60
CA LEU A 4 -31.40 -16.16 -8.56
C LEU A 4 -30.57 -16.89 -7.49
N SER A 5 -30.94 -18.13 -7.12
CA SER A 5 -30.21 -18.92 -6.14
C SER A 5 -28.83 -19.38 -6.64
N CYS A 6 -28.70 -19.73 -7.94
CA CYS A 6 -27.43 -20.14 -8.53
C CYS A 6 -26.44 -18.96 -8.64
N LEU A 7 -26.89 -17.79 -9.05
CA LEU A 7 -26.05 -16.58 -9.13
C LEU A 7 -25.57 -16.13 -7.74
N HIS A 8 -26.43 -16.22 -6.74
CA HIS A 8 -26.06 -15.89 -5.36
C HIS A 8 -25.03 -16.88 -4.80
N TRP A 9 -25.20 -18.17 -5.02
CA TRP A 9 -24.24 -19.19 -4.63
C TRP A 9 -22.88 -19.01 -5.32
N LEU A 10 -22.85 -18.71 -6.64
CA LEU A 10 -21.61 -18.44 -7.37
C LEU A 10 -20.88 -17.18 -6.83
N ALA A 11 -21.63 -16.14 -6.47
CA ALA A 11 -21.05 -14.94 -5.87
C ALA A 11 -20.41 -15.21 -4.51
N GLN A 12 -21.11 -15.96 -3.65
CA GLN A 12 -20.59 -16.39 -2.33
C GLN A 12 -19.33 -17.25 -2.47
N THR A 13 -19.33 -18.22 -3.41
CA THR A 13 -18.15 -19.07 -3.65
C THR A 13 -16.94 -18.25 -4.10
N LYS A 14 -17.13 -17.29 -5.01
CA LYS A 14 -16.06 -16.38 -5.43
C LYS A 14 -15.51 -15.52 -4.28
N GLN A 15 -16.39 -15.05 -3.42
CA GLN A 15 -16.00 -14.30 -2.22
C GLN A 15 -15.17 -15.17 -1.27
N ILE A 16 -15.65 -16.36 -0.92
CA ILE A 16 -14.95 -17.32 -0.04
C ILE A 16 -13.56 -17.65 -0.61
N LEU A 17 -13.46 -17.93 -1.91
CA LEU A 17 -12.18 -18.22 -2.55
C LEU A 17 -11.25 -16.99 -2.53
N GLY A 18 -11.79 -15.79 -2.68
CA GLY A 18 -11.04 -14.53 -2.57
C GLY A 18 -10.46 -14.31 -1.17
N GLU A 19 -11.29 -14.50 -0.15
CA GLU A 19 -10.88 -14.38 1.26
C GLU A 19 -9.86 -15.48 1.65
N ALA A 20 -10.08 -16.71 1.22
CA ALA A 20 -9.13 -17.80 1.45
C ALA A 20 -7.76 -17.53 0.81
N LEU A 21 -7.75 -16.95 -0.40
CA LEU A 21 -6.52 -16.56 -1.08
C LEU A 21 -5.79 -15.42 -0.34
N LEU A 22 -6.52 -14.42 0.16
CA LEU A 22 -5.93 -13.34 0.97
C LEU A 22 -5.39 -13.87 2.29
N TYR A 23 -6.14 -14.74 2.96
CA TYR A 23 -5.67 -15.40 4.17
C TYR A 23 -4.36 -16.17 3.92
N PHE A 24 -4.33 -17.00 2.87
CA PHE A 24 -3.12 -17.74 2.49
C PHE A 24 -1.96 -16.81 2.15
N THR A 25 -2.22 -15.71 1.44
CA THR A 25 -1.21 -14.70 1.13
C THR A 25 -0.61 -14.12 2.41
N ASN A 26 -1.45 -13.64 3.32
CA ASN A 26 -1.02 -12.91 4.51
C ASN A 26 -0.34 -13.80 5.57
N HIS A 27 -0.69 -15.10 5.63
CA HIS A 27 -0.18 -16.02 6.65
C HIS A 27 0.92 -16.96 6.14
N VAL A 28 1.01 -17.20 4.84
CA VAL A 28 1.97 -18.15 4.26
C VAL A 28 2.89 -17.47 3.26
N VAL A 29 2.34 -16.92 2.17
CA VAL A 29 3.16 -16.39 1.07
C VAL A 29 4.07 -15.25 1.53
N ASN A 30 3.56 -14.34 2.35
CA ASN A 30 4.29 -13.18 2.86
C ASN A 30 5.49 -13.55 3.75
N HIS A 31 5.55 -14.79 4.23
CA HIS A 31 6.64 -15.32 5.06
C HIS A 31 7.66 -16.16 4.25
N ILE A 32 7.43 -16.38 2.95
CA ILE A 32 8.37 -17.09 2.09
C ILE A 32 9.61 -16.20 1.87
N PRO A 33 10.84 -16.64 2.21
CA PRO A 33 12.02 -15.78 2.11
C PRO A 33 12.48 -15.52 0.66
N SER A 34 11.86 -16.15 -0.34
CA SER A 34 12.16 -15.91 -1.75
C SER A 34 11.34 -14.73 -2.30
N HIS A 35 12.00 -13.62 -2.55
CA HIS A 35 11.38 -12.44 -3.19
C HIS A 35 10.75 -12.77 -4.55
N PHE A 36 11.43 -13.59 -5.36
CA PHE A 36 10.93 -14.01 -6.68
C PHE A 36 9.58 -14.74 -6.57
N VAL A 37 9.46 -15.68 -5.64
CA VAL A 37 8.21 -16.42 -5.40
C VAL A 37 7.09 -15.49 -4.95
N ARG A 38 7.36 -14.59 -3.99
CA ARG A 38 6.36 -13.65 -3.49
C ARG A 38 5.86 -12.72 -4.58
N ILE A 39 6.76 -12.07 -5.32
CA ILE A 39 6.38 -11.13 -6.41
C ILE A 39 5.63 -11.86 -7.52
N GLY A 40 6.07 -13.06 -7.91
CA GLY A 40 5.35 -13.89 -8.88
C GLY A 40 3.92 -14.19 -8.42
N PHE A 41 3.76 -14.58 -7.15
CA PHE A 41 2.45 -14.83 -6.56
C PHE A 41 1.56 -13.58 -6.55
N TYR A 42 2.08 -12.43 -6.14
CA TYR A 42 1.32 -11.17 -6.10
C TYR A 42 0.85 -10.75 -7.50
N ARG A 43 1.70 -10.87 -8.52
CA ARG A 43 1.33 -10.55 -9.91
C ARG A 43 0.23 -11.47 -10.43
N VAL A 44 0.36 -12.77 -10.24
CA VAL A 44 -0.54 -13.77 -10.83
C VAL A 44 -1.85 -13.89 -10.05
N TYR A 45 -1.78 -14.09 -8.75
CA TYR A 45 -2.95 -14.43 -7.93
C TYR A 45 -3.64 -13.21 -7.31
N LEU A 46 -2.88 -12.21 -6.86
CA LEU A 46 -3.47 -10.96 -6.38
C LEU A 46 -3.71 -9.95 -7.51
N GLN A 47 -3.12 -10.17 -8.69
CA GLN A 47 -3.24 -9.29 -9.85
C GLN A 47 -2.71 -7.86 -9.57
N PHE A 48 -1.58 -7.78 -8.85
CA PHE A 48 -0.91 -6.53 -8.57
C PHE A 48 -0.03 -6.10 -9.74
N GLU A 49 -0.01 -4.81 -10.05
CA GLU A 49 0.91 -4.20 -11.00
C GLU A 49 2.21 -3.84 -10.27
N ILE A 50 3.28 -4.59 -10.54
CA ILE A 50 4.58 -4.39 -9.88
C ILE A 50 5.63 -4.11 -10.94
N GLY A 51 6.23 -2.92 -10.86
CA GLY A 51 7.28 -2.47 -11.78
C GLY A 51 8.60 -3.25 -11.64
N SER A 52 9.51 -3.00 -12.58
CA SER A 52 10.83 -3.62 -12.61
C SER A 52 11.70 -3.10 -11.47
N ASN A 53 12.59 -3.95 -10.94
CA ASN A 53 13.53 -3.63 -9.87
C ASN A 53 12.87 -3.13 -8.57
N SER A 54 11.56 -3.36 -8.40
CA SER A 54 10.83 -3.02 -7.18
C SER A 54 10.75 -4.23 -6.24
N ALA A 55 10.76 -3.95 -4.95
CA ALA A 55 10.78 -4.98 -3.91
C ALA A 55 9.65 -4.76 -2.89
N ILE A 56 9.00 -5.87 -2.51
CA ILE A 56 8.08 -5.92 -1.37
C ILE A 56 8.66 -6.97 -0.42
N PHE A 57 9.12 -6.54 0.75
CA PHE A 57 9.73 -7.43 1.72
C PHE A 57 8.69 -8.22 2.51
N MET A 58 9.18 -9.14 3.34
CA MET A 58 8.33 -10.08 4.08
C MET A 58 7.36 -9.38 5.04
N GLU A 59 6.31 -10.09 5.40
CA GLU A 59 5.28 -9.66 6.35
C GLU A 59 4.50 -8.40 5.91
N ALA A 60 4.48 -8.12 4.59
CA ALA A 60 3.57 -7.11 4.04
C ALA A 60 2.13 -7.65 4.06
N TRP A 61 1.20 -6.92 4.67
CA TRP A 61 -0.20 -7.33 4.78
C TRP A 61 -1.07 -6.59 3.76
N PHE A 62 -1.95 -7.31 3.07
CA PHE A 62 -2.89 -6.76 2.09
C PHE A 62 -4.33 -7.09 2.47
N ASP A 63 -5.25 -6.13 2.28
CA ASP A 63 -6.67 -6.29 2.63
C ASP A 63 -7.57 -6.53 1.40
N ALA A 64 -7.03 -6.49 0.18
CA ALA A 64 -7.77 -6.79 -1.04
C ALA A 64 -6.89 -7.42 -2.12
N ARG A 65 -7.53 -8.13 -3.04
CA ARG A 65 -6.95 -8.48 -4.34
C ARG A 65 -7.09 -7.27 -5.27
N LYS A 66 -6.18 -7.13 -6.24
CA LYS A 66 -6.15 -5.97 -7.15
C LYS A 66 -5.92 -4.64 -6.42
N ASN A 67 -6.23 -3.55 -7.07
CA ASN A 67 -6.18 -2.20 -6.50
C ASN A 67 -4.82 -1.83 -5.87
N PHE A 68 -3.73 -2.44 -6.36
CA PHE A 68 -2.38 -2.15 -5.92
C PHE A 68 -1.43 -2.04 -7.10
N LYS A 69 -0.74 -0.89 -7.17
CA LYS A 69 0.24 -0.60 -8.20
C LYS A 69 1.50 0.00 -7.58
N ILE A 70 2.67 -0.48 -8.00
CA ILE A 70 3.98 0.07 -7.62
C ILE A 70 4.84 0.21 -8.87
N GLY A 71 5.41 1.39 -9.07
CA GLY A 71 6.30 1.72 -10.18
C GLY A 71 7.65 1.01 -10.09
N ASN A 72 8.58 1.44 -10.94
CA ASN A 72 9.93 0.86 -11.00
C ASN A 72 10.81 1.36 -9.86
N HIS A 73 11.83 0.57 -9.48
CA HIS A 73 12.85 0.98 -8.50
C HIS A 73 12.28 1.42 -7.15
N SER A 74 11.14 0.86 -6.72
CA SER A 74 10.50 1.22 -5.46
C SER A 74 10.56 0.07 -4.46
N VAL A 75 10.66 0.39 -3.17
CA VAL A 75 10.81 -0.59 -2.12
C VAL A 75 9.78 -0.39 -1.00
N ILE A 76 9.14 -1.49 -0.60
CA ILE A 76 8.32 -1.60 0.59
C ILE A 76 9.03 -2.52 1.57
N ASN A 77 9.43 -1.97 2.70
CA ASN A 77 10.10 -2.75 3.74
C ASN A 77 9.11 -3.64 4.50
N GLN A 78 9.66 -4.45 5.40
CA GLN A 78 8.92 -5.49 6.11
C GLN A 78 7.83 -4.94 7.05
N LYS A 79 6.84 -5.77 7.34
CA LYS A 79 5.76 -5.52 8.32
C LYS A 79 4.89 -4.30 7.99
N CYS A 80 4.81 -3.92 6.71
CA CYS A 80 3.89 -2.85 6.30
C CYS A 80 2.46 -3.38 6.20
N ARG A 81 1.50 -2.61 6.70
CA ARG A 81 0.08 -2.85 6.48
C ARG A 81 -0.43 -1.99 5.33
N LEU A 82 -0.92 -2.63 4.28
CA LEU A 82 -1.34 -1.99 3.03
C LEU A 82 -2.81 -2.30 2.77
N ASP A 83 -3.70 -1.51 3.39
CA ASP A 83 -5.12 -1.61 3.12
C ASP A 83 -5.42 -1.05 1.72
N ASN A 84 -5.41 -1.92 0.74
CA ASN A 84 -5.59 -1.58 -0.67
C ASN A 84 -7.04 -1.70 -1.17
N ARG A 85 -8.04 -1.73 -0.28
CA ARG A 85 -9.46 -1.83 -0.67
C ARG A 85 -9.90 -0.66 -1.54
N GLY A 86 -9.49 0.56 -1.21
CA GLY A 86 -9.76 1.78 -1.98
C GLY A 86 -8.74 2.10 -3.08
N GLY A 87 -7.65 1.32 -3.15
CA GLY A 87 -6.57 1.50 -4.11
C GLY A 87 -5.33 2.19 -3.55
N ILE A 88 -4.17 1.60 -3.82
CA ILE A 88 -2.85 2.18 -3.52
C ILE A 88 -2.07 2.25 -4.82
N THR A 89 -1.64 3.47 -5.18
CA THR A 89 -0.74 3.69 -6.33
C THR A 89 0.56 4.28 -5.81
N ILE A 90 1.67 3.63 -6.13
CA ILE A 90 3.02 4.02 -5.74
C ILE A 90 3.84 4.26 -7.01
N GLY A 91 4.48 5.42 -7.09
CA GLY A 91 5.32 5.82 -8.21
C GLY A 91 6.68 5.12 -8.25
N GLU A 92 7.63 5.75 -8.94
CA GLU A 92 8.99 5.26 -9.12
C GLU A 92 9.95 5.82 -8.06
N ASN A 93 11.00 5.06 -7.73
CA ASN A 93 12.02 5.46 -6.76
C ASN A 93 11.44 5.84 -5.37
N VAL A 94 10.35 5.16 -4.97
CA VAL A 94 9.72 5.35 -3.67
C VAL A 94 10.33 4.41 -2.64
N SER A 95 10.60 4.93 -1.44
CA SER A 95 11.09 4.13 -0.31
C SER A 95 10.10 4.18 0.84
N ILE A 96 9.48 3.05 1.14
CA ILE A 96 8.58 2.87 2.28
C ILE A 96 9.32 2.05 3.34
N SER A 97 9.55 2.65 4.50
CA SER A 97 10.24 2.00 5.62
C SER A 97 9.36 0.94 6.31
N SER A 98 9.95 0.19 7.22
CA SER A 98 9.26 -0.89 7.93
C SER A 98 8.10 -0.39 8.78
N GLU A 99 7.08 -1.24 8.96
CA GLU A 99 5.94 -1.02 9.84
C GLU A 99 5.06 0.19 9.44
N VAL A 100 5.17 0.67 8.21
CA VAL A 100 4.29 1.72 7.68
C VAL A 100 2.88 1.17 7.52
N CYS A 101 1.87 1.98 7.88
CA CYS A 101 0.46 1.67 7.71
C CYS A 101 -0.16 2.61 6.68
N ILE A 102 -0.73 2.06 5.61
CA ILE A 102 -1.49 2.80 4.59
C ILE A 102 -2.92 2.32 4.63
N LEU A 103 -3.84 3.24 4.91
CA LEU A 103 -5.27 2.96 5.03
C LEU A 103 -6.01 3.63 3.87
N THR A 104 -6.84 2.88 3.16
CA THR A 104 -7.68 3.40 2.07
C THR A 104 -9.17 3.28 2.36
N ALA A 105 -9.54 2.73 3.51
CA ALA A 105 -10.93 2.59 3.95
C ALA A 105 -11.11 3.12 5.36
N ASP A 106 -12.21 3.81 5.57
CA ASP A 106 -12.66 4.31 6.85
C ASP A 106 -14.20 4.32 6.93
N HIS A 107 -14.76 4.82 8.01
CA HIS A 107 -16.19 5.07 8.16
C HIS A 107 -16.48 6.56 8.25
N ASP A 108 -17.64 6.98 7.76
CA ASP A 108 -18.11 8.33 7.93
C ASP A 108 -18.67 8.53 9.34
N LEU A 109 -17.87 9.20 10.19
CA LEU A 109 -18.24 9.48 11.58
C LEU A 109 -19.38 10.49 11.71
N GLN A 110 -19.73 11.22 10.64
CA GLN A 110 -20.84 12.15 10.60
C GLN A 110 -22.13 11.53 10.06
N SER A 111 -22.03 10.32 9.48
CA SER A 111 -23.20 9.57 9.01
C SER A 111 -23.89 8.84 10.16
N SER A 112 -25.21 8.92 10.24
CA SER A 112 -25.99 8.23 11.26
C SER A 112 -26.01 6.70 11.12
N ASP A 113 -25.68 6.18 9.93
CA ASP A 113 -25.61 4.75 9.63
C ASP A 113 -24.16 4.21 9.61
N PHE A 114 -23.18 5.03 10.02
CA PHE A 114 -21.76 4.66 10.07
C PHE A 114 -21.24 4.11 8.74
N THR A 115 -21.66 4.70 7.63
CA THR A 115 -21.35 4.25 6.27
C THR A 115 -19.86 4.08 6.04
N GLY A 116 -19.45 2.92 5.51
CA GLY A 116 -18.08 2.65 5.10
C GLY A 116 -17.69 3.44 3.84
N ARG A 117 -16.48 3.99 3.82
CA ARG A 117 -15.92 4.74 2.69
C ARG A 117 -14.59 4.15 2.25
N THR A 118 -14.31 4.22 0.96
CA THR A 118 -12.98 3.93 0.41
C THR A 118 -12.49 5.12 -0.40
N ARG A 119 -11.23 5.50 -0.20
CA ARG A 119 -10.56 6.59 -0.93
C ARG A 119 -9.12 6.18 -1.21
N PRO A 120 -8.67 6.30 -2.48
CA PRO A 120 -7.33 5.86 -2.84
C PRO A 120 -6.24 6.68 -2.14
N VAL A 121 -5.10 6.05 -1.92
CA VAL A 121 -3.85 6.71 -1.54
C VAL A 121 -2.91 6.71 -2.73
N ILE A 122 -2.38 7.89 -3.06
CA ILE A 122 -1.44 8.10 -4.16
C ILE A 122 -0.10 8.54 -3.59
N ILE A 123 0.95 7.82 -3.93
CA ILE A 123 2.32 8.11 -3.54
C ILE A 123 3.11 8.35 -4.83
N GLU A 124 3.46 9.60 -5.10
CA GLU A 124 4.16 9.96 -6.32
C GLU A 124 5.65 9.58 -6.27
N ASP A 125 6.39 9.85 -7.34
CA ASP A 125 7.79 9.46 -7.46
C ASP A 125 8.69 10.09 -6.39
N TYR A 126 9.78 9.39 -6.04
CA TYR A 126 10.80 9.85 -5.11
C TYR A 126 10.31 10.12 -3.69
N VAL A 127 9.11 9.66 -3.31
CA VAL A 127 8.59 9.81 -1.96
C VAL A 127 9.35 8.91 -0.99
N PHE A 128 9.61 9.43 0.19
CA PHE A 128 10.14 8.66 1.33
C PHE A 128 9.12 8.62 2.46
N ILE A 129 8.86 7.44 2.99
CA ILE A 129 7.98 7.24 4.15
C ILE A 129 8.78 6.55 5.26
N GLY A 130 8.96 7.27 6.36
CA GLY A 130 9.68 6.81 7.54
C GLY A 130 8.93 5.72 8.33
N THR A 131 9.69 4.96 9.09
CA THR A 131 9.20 3.81 9.88
C THR A 131 7.99 4.18 10.76
N ARG A 132 6.99 3.30 10.80
CA ARG A 132 5.76 3.45 11.59
C ARG A 132 4.90 4.66 11.26
N ALA A 133 5.13 5.32 10.12
CA ALA A 133 4.21 6.36 9.68
C ALA A 133 2.86 5.76 9.28
N THR A 134 1.79 6.53 9.48
CA THR A 134 0.43 6.15 9.08
C THR A 134 -0.09 7.14 8.05
N ILE A 135 -0.55 6.64 6.90
CA ILE A 135 -1.14 7.43 5.81
C ILE A 135 -2.63 7.12 5.75
N LEU A 136 -3.47 8.15 5.91
CA LEU A 136 -4.91 7.97 5.92
C LEU A 136 -5.54 8.00 4.52
N ALA A 137 -6.75 7.50 4.42
CA ALA A 137 -7.52 7.37 3.19
C ALA A 137 -7.71 8.71 2.46
N GLY A 138 -7.46 8.71 1.14
CA GLY A 138 -7.60 9.89 0.27
C GLY A 138 -6.38 10.83 0.24
N VAL A 139 -5.28 10.46 0.90
CA VAL A 139 -4.05 11.26 0.91
C VAL A 139 -3.27 11.05 -0.38
N THR A 140 -2.77 12.14 -0.95
CA THR A 140 -1.73 12.15 -1.97
C THR A 140 -0.42 12.64 -1.36
N LEU A 141 0.65 11.86 -1.48
CA LEU A 141 2.01 12.29 -1.18
C LEU A 141 2.66 12.76 -2.47
N GLY A 142 2.85 14.07 -2.63
CA GLY A 142 3.39 14.68 -3.84
C GLY A 142 4.85 14.29 -4.08
N LYS A 143 5.28 14.35 -5.34
CA LYS A 143 6.61 13.99 -5.83
C LYS A 143 7.72 14.48 -4.91
N GLY A 144 8.62 13.58 -4.55
CA GLY A 144 9.78 13.94 -3.73
C GLY A 144 9.43 14.30 -2.27
N SER A 145 8.19 14.24 -1.82
CA SER A 145 7.86 14.52 -0.42
C SER A 145 8.46 13.49 0.52
N ALA A 146 8.55 13.83 1.80
CA ALA A 146 9.05 12.93 2.83
C ALA A 146 8.16 12.97 4.08
N VAL A 147 7.85 11.78 4.59
CA VAL A 147 7.10 11.60 5.83
C VAL A 147 8.05 11.08 6.90
N ALA A 148 8.18 11.81 8.00
CA ALA A 148 9.03 11.40 9.11
C ALA A 148 8.48 10.15 9.82
N ALA A 149 9.37 9.42 10.50
CA ALA A 149 9.00 8.24 11.27
C ALA A 149 7.92 8.56 12.33
N GLY A 150 6.94 7.67 12.48
CA GLY A 150 5.83 7.80 13.43
C GLY A 150 4.81 8.90 13.11
N ALA A 151 4.91 9.59 11.98
CA ALA A 151 3.96 10.63 11.61
C ALA A 151 2.60 10.06 11.19
N VAL A 152 1.51 10.78 11.46
CA VAL A 152 0.16 10.45 11.00
C VAL A 152 -0.29 11.49 9.96
N VAL A 153 -0.29 11.09 8.70
CA VAL A 153 -0.63 11.98 7.58
C VAL A 153 -2.13 11.93 7.33
N THR A 154 -2.81 13.02 7.63
CA THR A 154 -4.26 13.16 7.52
C THR A 154 -4.71 14.01 6.32
N LYS A 155 -3.77 14.69 5.65
CA LYS A 155 -4.00 15.57 4.49
C LYS A 155 -2.91 15.36 3.46
N SER A 156 -3.22 15.60 2.19
CA SER A 156 -2.24 15.52 1.12
C SER A 156 -1.03 16.43 1.35
N VAL A 157 0.14 15.92 0.98
CA VAL A 157 1.44 16.58 1.18
C VAL A 157 1.91 17.14 -0.16
N PRO A 158 2.24 18.44 -0.27
CA PRO A 158 2.77 19.02 -1.49
C PRO A 158 4.11 18.39 -1.92
N PRO A 159 4.48 18.48 -3.21
CA PRO A 159 5.77 17.99 -3.68
C PRO A 159 6.95 18.55 -2.87
N PHE A 160 7.98 17.73 -2.69
CA PHE A 160 9.25 18.02 -1.99
C PHE A 160 9.12 18.48 -0.54
N THR A 161 7.92 18.46 0.02
CA THR A 161 7.65 18.86 1.42
C THR A 161 7.99 17.73 2.39
N ILE A 162 8.67 18.07 3.48
CA ILE A 162 8.93 17.16 4.60
C ILE A 162 7.88 17.41 5.67
N VAL A 163 7.19 16.34 6.09
CA VAL A 163 6.15 16.42 7.14
C VAL A 163 6.49 15.50 8.33
N ALA A 164 6.11 15.94 9.54
CA ALA A 164 6.30 15.16 10.77
C ALA A 164 5.18 15.40 11.78
N GLY A 165 5.02 14.49 12.73
CA GLY A 165 4.13 14.62 13.88
C GLY A 165 2.74 14.00 13.71
N VAL A 166 1.87 14.19 14.73
CA VAL A 166 0.50 13.67 14.81
C VAL A 166 -0.43 14.82 15.23
N PRO A 167 -1.29 15.34 14.32
CA PRO A 167 -1.27 15.10 12.87
C PRO A 167 0.00 15.67 12.22
N ALA A 168 0.42 15.10 11.08
CA ALA A 168 1.61 15.54 10.37
C ALA A 168 1.49 16.98 9.85
N LYS A 169 2.56 17.77 10.05
CA LYS A 169 2.68 19.16 9.60
C LYS A 169 3.99 19.35 8.84
N PRO A 170 4.06 20.31 7.88
CA PRO A 170 5.31 20.66 7.22
C PRO A 170 6.38 21.11 8.21
N ILE A 171 7.60 20.58 8.07
CA ILE A 171 8.77 20.94 8.88
C ILE A 171 9.97 21.36 8.03
N GLY A 172 9.90 21.22 6.70
CA GLY A 172 10.99 21.57 5.79
C GLY A 172 10.70 21.16 4.35
N MET A 173 11.71 21.35 3.49
CA MET A 173 11.67 21.01 2.08
C MET A 173 12.85 20.13 1.71
N ARG A 174 12.67 19.26 0.73
CA ARG A 174 13.75 18.48 0.11
C ARG A 174 14.29 19.22 -1.14
N PRO A 175 15.53 18.90 -1.57
CA PRO A 175 16.02 19.31 -2.88
C PRO A 175 15.07 18.85 -4.00
N THR A 176 14.95 19.64 -5.06
CA THR A 176 14.03 19.33 -6.18
C THR A 176 14.70 18.53 -7.31
N ASP A 177 16.03 18.41 -7.30
CA ASP A 177 16.85 17.76 -8.33
C ASP A 177 17.16 16.28 -8.02
N LEU A 178 16.22 15.57 -7.41
CA LEU A 178 16.37 14.17 -7.04
C LEU A 178 16.65 13.29 -8.27
N LYS A 179 17.76 12.53 -8.25
CA LYS A 179 18.25 11.71 -9.39
C LYS A 179 18.65 10.28 -8.99
N TYR A 180 18.41 9.87 -7.75
CA TYR A 180 18.80 8.55 -7.30
C TYR A 180 17.90 7.44 -7.86
N LEU A 181 18.48 6.25 -8.05
CA LEU A 181 17.75 5.04 -8.33
C LEU A 181 17.81 4.13 -7.09
N ILE A 182 16.65 3.71 -6.63
CA ILE A 182 16.60 2.72 -5.54
C ILE A 182 16.88 1.35 -6.14
N ASN A 183 17.98 0.75 -5.72
CA ASN A 183 18.36 -0.60 -6.11
C ASN A 183 18.70 -1.42 -4.87
N TYR A 184 17.69 -1.63 -4.03
CA TYR A 184 17.83 -2.29 -2.76
C TYR A 184 17.33 -3.73 -2.86
N ARG A 185 18.27 -4.68 -2.91
CA ARG A 185 17.96 -6.12 -2.98
C ARG A 185 18.58 -6.84 -1.80
N ARG A 186 17.76 -7.55 -1.06
CA ARG A 186 18.18 -8.56 -0.09
C ARG A 186 17.71 -9.93 -0.56
N LEU A 187 18.58 -10.95 -0.46
CA LEU A 187 18.27 -12.27 -1.02
C LEU A 187 17.18 -13.01 -0.24
N PHE A 188 17.10 -12.83 1.07
CA PHE A 188 16.22 -13.59 1.97
C PHE A 188 15.39 -12.69 2.88
N TRP A 189 14.71 -11.70 2.32
CA TRP A 189 13.90 -10.75 3.11
C TRP A 189 12.53 -10.48 2.48
#